data_7581453f0df229d668cb42428cba47c1
#
_entry.id   7581453f0df229d668cb42428cba47c1
#
_cell.length_a   1.000
_cell.length_b   1.000
_cell.length_c   1.000
_cell.angle_alpha   90.00
_cell.angle_beta   90.00
_cell.angle_gamma   90.00
#
_symmetry.space_group_name_H-M   'P 1'
#
loop_
_entity.id
_entity.type
_entity.pdbx_description
1 polymer ?
#
loop_
_entity_poly.entity_id
_entity_poly.type
_entity_poly.pdbx_seq_one_letter_code
_entity_poly.pdbx_strand_id
1 'polypeptide(L)'
;MPQKNITKILKKNGELQSFDGEKIKKAIKKSAERVCITLTPQDEKKVIDVVRKQLQYNEVPVPVTTIHNMVECALDNINPVVAKSYREYRDNKSAFASMLDKVYNKKLSLNFIGDRSNANADSALVTTQKAITYNELNSELYKKFFLNRNEERAMSDGYIYIHDRGSRLDSMNCCLFDMPNVLNGGFQMGNLEYSEPKTLDVAFDLIADISMNAAACQYGGFSLSEIDKLLAPYAEKSYKKYYNEYCSIVYLYGNVNNIDIDKQAERYALKKVERDFEQGFQGWEMKFNSVASSRGDYPFTSISFGLGTSRFETMASSICLRVRKNGQGKDSFKHPVLFPKLSFFYDEELHSEGKELEWLFNEAIECSSKAMYPDYISCTGDGYAPSIYKKYGKTISRMGCRANLSPWYEKGGMFPVDENDAPIYEGRLTSKLSRR
;
A
#
# COMPACT_ATOMS: atom_id res chain seq x y z
N MET A 1 25.30 -64.38 24.82
CA MET A 1 24.75 -63.04 25.07
C MET A 1 24.27 -62.47 23.73
N PRO A 2 23.01 -62.20 23.54
CA PRO A 2 22.58 -61.59 22.27
C PRO A 2 23.09 -60.15 22.24
N GLN A 3 23.79 -59.80 21.13
CA GLN A 3 24.22 -58.45 20.79
C GLN A 3 22.99 -57.55 20.87
N LYS A 4 23.05 -56.48 21.70
CA LYS A 4 22.07 -55.39 21.68
C LYS A 4 22.09 -54.75 20.29
N ASN A 5 21.16 -55.12 19.43
CA ASN A 5 20.94 -54.44 18.18
C ASN A 5 20.62 -52.96 18.49
N ILE A 6 21.60 -52.09 18.27
CA ILE A 6 21.40 -50.63 18.42
C ILE A 6 20.51 -50.21 17.26
N THR A 7 19.26 -49.95 17.55
CA THR A 7 18.27 -49.48 16.56
C THR A 7 18.73 -48.12 16.00
N LYS A 8 18.97 -48.08 14.70
CA LYS A 8 19.34 -46.84 14.01
C LYS A 8 18.07 -46.10 13.56
N ILE A 9 18.06 -44.80 13.81
CA ILE A 9 16.96 -43.89 13.48
C ILE A 9 17.37 -43.02 12.31
N LEU A 10 16.54 -42.94 11.27
CA LEU A 10 16.72 -42.04 10.14
C LEU A 10 16.06 -40.70 10.44
N LYS A 11 16.86 -39.65 10.53
CA LYS A 11 16.35 -38.27 10.72
C LYS A 11 15.76 -37.70 9.43
N LYS A 12 15.01 -36.60 9.53
CA LYS A 12 14.45 -35.89 8.37
C LYS A 12 15.52 -35.36 7.39
N ASN A 13 16.73 -35.08 7.86
CA ASN A 13 17.87 -34.64 7.04
C ASN A 13 18.71 -35.81 6.46
N GLY A 14 18.23 -37.06 6.57
CA GLY A 14 18.92 -38.22 6.04
C GLY A 14 20.02 -38.80 6.96
N GLU A 15 20.35 -38.18 8.07
CA GLU A 15 21.36 -38.69 8.99
C GLU A 15 20.86 -39.90 9.79
N LEU A 16 21.75 -40.84 10.01
CA LEU A 16 21.52 -41.99 10.86
C LEU A 16 22.03 -41.72 12.28
N GLN A 17 21.15 -41.90 13.26
CA GLN A 17 21.47 -41.75 14.68
C GLN A 17 20.99 -42.95 15.49
N SER A 18 21.72 -43.31 16.56
CA SER A 18 21.27 -44.33 17.49
C SER A 18 20.03 -43.85 18.27
N PHE A 19 19.14 -44.77 18.59
CA PHE A 19 17.96 -44.47 19.43
C PHE A 19 18.41 -43.94 20.80
N ASP A 20 17.83 -42.81 21.19
CA ASP A 20 18.11 -42.13 22.45
C ASP A 20 16.80 -41.83 23.19
N GLY A 21 16.50 -42.56 24.25
CA GLY A 21 15.31 -42.38 25.07
C GLY A 21 15.27 -41.08 25.84
N GLU A 22 16.44 -40.47 26.15
CA GLU A 22 16.46 -39.19 26.85
C GLU A 22 15.92 -38.04 26.02
N LYS A 23 16.07 -38.12 24.68
CA LYS A 23 15.46 -37.15 23.77
C LYS A 23 13.93 -37.21 23.80
N ILE A 24 13.38 -38.43 23.87
CA ILE A 24 11.94 -38.63 24.02
C ILE A 24 11.48 -38.06 25.36
N LYS A 25 12.17 -38.40 26.45
CA LYS A 25 11.88 -37.90 27.81
C LYS A 25 11.80 -36.37 27.86
N LYS A 26 12.81 -35.69 27.29
CA LYS A 26 12.81 -34.22 27.19
C LYS A 26 11.64 -33.68 26.39
N ALA A 27 11.27 -34.35 25.28
CA ALA A 27 10.17 -33.90 24.43
C ALA A 27 8.79 -34.06 25.10
N ILE A 28 8.53 -35.19 25.76
CA ILE A 28 7.27 -35.41 26.48
C ILE A 28 7.13 -34.50 27.70
N LYS A 29 8.23 -34.27 28.43
CA LYS A 29 8.26 -33.32 29.56
C LYS A 29 7.88 -31.93 29.16
N LYS A 30 8.50 -31.40 28.09
CA LYS A 30 8.15 -30.09 27.52
C LYS A 30 6.70 -30.01 27.03
N SER A 31 6.14 -31.13 26.56
CA SER A 31 4.74 -31.16 26.12
C SER A 31 3.77 -31.15 27.29
N ALA A 32 4.15 -31.80 28.39
CA ALA A 32 3.40 -31.79 29.67
C ALA A 32 3.46 -30.39 30.33
N GLU A 33 4.62 -29.76 30.37
CA GLU A 33 4.81 -28.40 30.88
C GLU A 33 3.94 -27.36 30.17
N ARG A 34 3.75 -27.48 28.84
CA ARG A 34 2.88 -26.56 28.06
C ARG A 34 1.42 -26.58 28.45
N VAL A 35 0.94 -27.71 28.98
CA VAL A 35 -0.44 -27.89 29.42
C VAL A 35 -0.54 -27.92 30.95
N CYS A 36 0.50 -27.46 31.63
CA CYS A 36 0.57 -27.39 33.08
C CYS A 36 0.34 -28.74 33.78
N ILE A 37 0.78 -29.85 33.17
CA ILE A 37 0.70 -31.21 33.70
C ILE A 37 2.13 -31.68 34.04
N THR A 38 2.26 -32.36 35.18
CA THR A 38 3.50 -33.01 35.56
C THR A 38 3.36 -34.51 35.37
N LEU A 39 4.17 -35.09 34.48
CA LEU A 39 4.26 -36.54 34.33
C LEU A 39 5.14 -37.12 35.43
N THR A 40 4.74 -38.27 35.95
CA THR A 40 5.58 -38.98 36.92
C THR A 40 6.78 -39.66 36.23
N PRO A 41 7.91 -39.88 36.92
CA PRO A 41 9.04 -40.63 36.36
C PRO A 41 8.66 -42.02 35.87
N GLN A 42 7.61 -42.61 36.45
CA GLN A 42 7.08 -43.90 36.03
C GLN A 42 6.35 -43.82 34.70
N ASP A 43 5.58 -42.73 34.47
CA ASP A 43 4.87 -42.50 33.19
C ASP A 43 5.88 -42.21 32.06
N GLU A 44 6.91 -41.39 32.31
CA GLU A 44 7.98 -41.15 31.37
C GLU A 44 8.67 -42.45 30.96
N LYS A 45 8.97 -43.33 31.92
CA LYS A 45 9.57 -44.64 31.68
C LYS A 45 8.67 -45.54 30.85
N LYS A 46 7.36 -45.59 31.18
CA LYS A 46 6.37 -46.39 30.42
C LYS A 46 6.33 -46.01 28.96
N VAL A 47 6.33 -44.70 28.62
CA VAL A 47 6.37 -44.25 27.22
C VAL A 47 7.62 -44.78 26.51
N ILE A 48 8.77 -44.65 27.14
CA ILE A 48 10.05 -45.06 26.55
C ILE A 48 10.07 -46.59 26.35
N ASP A 49 9.60 -47.33 27.30
CA ASP A 49 9.58 -48.81 27.26
C ASP A 49 8.61 -49.31 26.17
N VAL A 50 7.43 -48.69 26.00
CA VAL A 50 6.52 -48.98 24.88
C VAL A 50 7.16 -48.74 23.56
N VAL A 51 7.81 -47.55 23.38
CA VAL A 51 8.51 -47.23 22.15
C VAL A 51 9.64 -48.21 21.85
N ARG A 52 10.45 -48.56 22.87
CA ARG A 52 11.52 -49.58 22.73
C ARG A 52 10.99 -50.93 22.31
N LYS A 53 9.90 -51.36 22.88
CA LYS A 53 9.25 -52.63 22.54
C LYS A 53 8.77 -52.64 21.08
N GLN A 54 8.12 -51.55 20.65
CA GLN A 54 7.64 -51.42 19.27
C GLN A 54 8.78 -51.36 18.23
N LEU A 55 9.94 -50.75 18.58
CA LEU A 55 11.10 -50.66 17.71
C LEU A 55 11.68 -52.04 17.36
N GLN A 56 11.49 -53.04 18.18
CA GLN A 56 11.99 -54.42 17.91
C GLN A 56 11.30 -55.06 16.70
N TYR A 57 10.13 -54.58 16.32
CA TYR A 57 9.32 -55.13 15.21
C TYR A 57 9.40 -54.31 13.93
N ASN A 58 10.26 -53.29 13.91
CA ASN A 58 10.40 -52.41 12.73
C ASN A 58 11.70 -52.68 11.99
N GLU A 59 11.65 -52.50 10.68
CA GLU A 59 12.84 -52.56 9.84
C GLU A 59 13.79 -51.38 10.15
N VAL A 60 15.08 -51.65 10.13
CA VAL A 60 16.14 -50.66 10.42
C VAL A 60 16.72 -50.15 9.11
N PRO A 61 16.87 -48.82 8.94
CA PRO A 61 16.69 -47.71 9.92
C PRO A 61 15.24 -47.27 10.04
N VAL A 62 14.79 -46.97 11.26
CA VAL A 62 13.44 -46.53 11.56
C VAL A 62 13.34 -45.01 11.32
N PRO A 63 12.38 -44.50 10.50
CA PRO A 63 12.16 -43.07 10.33
C PRO A 63 11.77 -42.37 11.63
N VAL A 64 12.28 -41.18 11.85
CA VAL A 64 11.94 -40.39 13.06
C VAL A 64 10.44 -40.09 13.16
N THR A 65 9.71 -40.02 12.04
CA THR A 65 8.26 -39.85 11.99
C THR A 65 7.53 -41.04 12.64
N THR A 66 8.01 -42.26 12.41
CA THR A 66 7.49 -43.48 13.04
C THR A 66 7.71 -43.45 14.56
N ILE A 67 8.86 -42.97 15.02
CA ILE A 67 9.12 -42.76 16.45
C ILE A 67 8.13 -41.77 17.06
N HIS A 68 7.84 -40.66 16.38
CA HIS A 68 6.87 -39.69 16.87
C HIS A 68 5.46 -40.29 17.02
N ASN A 69 5.03 -41.10 16.07
CA ASN A 69 3.72 -41.78 16.15
C ASN A 69 3.68 -42.79 17.32
N MET A 70 4.78 -43.54 17.51
CA MET A 70 4.88 -44.46 18.66
C MET A 70 4.78 -43.73 20.03
N VAL A 71 5.47 -42.60 20.17
CA VAL A 71 5.44 -41.75 21.35
C VAL A 71 4.04 -41.17 21.58
N GLU A 72 3.38 -40.72 20.52
CA GLU A 72 2.03 -40.18 20.58
C GLU A 72 1.02 -41.24 21.07
N CYS A 73 1.03 -42.41 20.42
CA CYS A 73 0.16 -43.53 20.84
C CYS A 73 0.42 -43.99 22.29
N ALA A 74 1.69 -43.98 22.73
CA ALA A 74 2.02 -44.32 24.10
C ALA A 74 1.53 -43.26 25.10
N LEU A 75 1.60 -41.98 24.74
CA LEU A 75 1.07 -40.88 25.55
C LEU A 75 -0.45 -40.85 25.62
N ASP A 76 -1.15 -41.15 24.51
CA ASP A 76 -2.62 -41.22 24.49
C ASP A 76 -3.17 -42.20 25.54
N ASN A 77 -2.47 -43.29 25.79
CA ASN A 77 -2.83 -44.29 26.81
C ASN A 77 -2.48 -43.86 28.25
N ILE A 78 -1.62 -42.82 28.41
CA ILE A 78 -1.19 -42.36 29.75
C ILE A 78 -1.89 -41.05 30.10
N ASN A 79 -1.82 -40.09 29.19
CA ASN A 79 -2.43 -38.77 29.35
C ASN A 79 -2.77 -38.15 27.97
N PRO A 80 -4.05 -38.20 27.54
CA PRO A 80 -4.47 -37.70 26.23
C PRO A 80 -4.22 -36.20 26.03
N VAL A 81 -4.24 -35.39 27.11
CA VAL A 81 -3.99 -33.94 27.05
C VAL A 81 -2.53 -33.68 26.68
N VAL A 82 -1.60 -34.43 27.30
CA VAL A 82 -0.15 -34.33 26.97
C VAL A 82 0.12 -34.87 25.56
N ALA A 83 -0.56 -35.95 25.16
CA ALA A 83 -0.44 -36.48 23.79
C ALA A 83 -0.89 -35.45 22.73
N LYS A 84 -2.03 -34.77 22.99
CA LYS A 84 -2.52 -33.69 22.15
C LYS A 84 -1.50 -32.57 22.06
N SER A 85 -0.93 -32.09 23.15
CA SER A 85 0.11 -31.06 23.18
C SER A 85 1.37 -31.48 22.43
N TYR A 86 1.76 -32.78 22.54
CA TYR A 86 2.91 -33.31 21.80
C TYR A 86 2.67 -33.31 20.28
N ARG A 87 1.49 -33.71 19.83
CA ARG A 87 1.05 -33.72 18.42
C ARG A 87 1.02 -32.31 17.85
N GLU A 88 0.34 -31.40 18.51
CA GLU A 88 0.18 -30.02 18.07
C GLU A 88 1.52 -29.30 17.91
N TYR A 89 2.46 -29.51 18.82
CA TYR A 89 3.79 -28.93 18.70
C TYR A 89 4.57 -29.47 17.48
N ARG A 90 4.49 -30.78 17.26
CA ARG A 90 5.13 -31.41 16.11
C ARG A 90 4.56 -30.88 14.79
N ASP A 91 3.24 -30.80 14.71
CA ASP A 91 2.52 -30.38 13.51
C ASP A 91 2.74 -28.90 13.24
N ASN A 92 2.71 -28.06 14.28
CA ASN A 92 3.06 -26.65 14.18
C ASN A 92 4.52 -26.44 13.70
N LYS A 93 5.47 -27.21 14.24
CA LYS A 93 6.86 -27.13 13.81
C LYS A 93 7.04 -27.53 12.35
N SER A 94 6.34 -28.59 11.92
CA SER A 94 6.38 -29.04 10.52
C SER A 94 5.74 -28.01 9.58
N ALA A 95 4.59 -27.44 9.96
CA ALA A 95 3.92 -26.38 9.21
C ALA A 95 4.78 -25.11 9.11
N PHE A 96 5.43 -24.74 10.20
CA PHE A 96 6.35 -23.58 10.21
C PHE A 96 7.56 -23.79 9.29
N ALA A 97 8.18 -24.97 9.31
CA ALA A 97 9.28 -25.29 8.40
C ALA A 97 8.84 -25.24 6.93
N SER A 98 7.67 -25.82 6.61
CA SER A 98 7.12 -25.77 5.25
C SER A 98 6.79 -24.33 4.81
N MET A 99 6.32 -23.48 5.73
CA MET A 99 6.09 -22.06 5.46
C MET A 99 7.41 -21.35 5.11
N LEU A 100 8.48 -21.59 5.88
CA LEU A 100 9.79 -20.99 5.60
C LEU A 100 10.37 -21.47 4.25
N ASP A 101 10.18 -22.75 3.91
CA ASP A 101 10.62 -23.28 2.62
C ASP A 101 9.90 -22.59 1.45
N LYS A 102 8.61 -22.33 1.58
CA LYS A 102 7.85 -21.57 0.55
C LYS A 102 8.40 -20.16 0.37
N VAL A 103 8.60 -19.43 1.49
CA VAL A 103 9.15 -18.07 1.46
C VAL A 103 10.54 -18.05 0.84
N TYR A 104 11.38 -19.02 1.21
CA TYR A 104 12.72 -19.17 0.65
C TYR A 104 12.71 -19.46 -0.86
N ASN A 105 11.88 -20.39 -1.30
CA ASN A 105 11.74 -20.73 -2.72
C ASN A 105 11.19 -19.54 -3.53
N LYS A 106 10.23 -18.77 -2.99
CA LYS A 106 9.76 -17.55 -3.62
C LYS A 106 10.88 -16.52 -3.75
N LYS A 107 11.70 -16.35 -2.71
CA LYS A 107 12.87 -15.46 -2.76
C LYS A 107 13.89 -15.90 -3.83
N LEU A 108 14.19 -17.18 -3.93
CA LEU A 108 15.10 -17.71 -4.96
C LEU A 108 14.52 -17.43 -6.36
N SER A 109 13.24 -17.69 -6.58
CA SER A 109 12.57 -17.41 -7.84
C SER A 109 12.68 -15.92 -8.21
N LEU A 110 12.45 -15.01 -7.26
CA LEU A 110 12.59 -13.57 -7.47
C LEU A 110 14.01 -13.15 -7.86
N ASN A 111 15.02 -13.73 -7.23
CA ASN A 111 16.43 -13.41 -7.52
C ASN A 111 16.87 -13.84 -8.92
N PHE A 112 16.32 -14.96 -9.45
CA PHE A 112 16.75 -15.51 -10.73
C PHE A 112 15.86 -15.14 -11.90
N ILE A 113 14.54 -15.01 -11.68
CA ILE A 113 13.55 -14.87 -12.76
C ILE A 113 12.92 -13.48 -12.73
N GLY A 114 12.87 -12.83 -11.55
CA GLY A 114 12.09 -11.65 -11.28
C GLY A 114 10.60 -11.96 -11.12
N ASP A 115 9.82 -10.93 -10.83
CA ASP A 115 8.36 -11.03 -10.75
C ASP A 115 7.74 -9.91 -11.61
N ARG A 116 7.02 -10.30 -12.65
CA ARG A 116 6.33 -9.39 -13.56
C ARG A 116 4.82 -9.36 -13.32
N SER A 117 4.36 -10.00 -12.25
CA SER A 117 2.93 -10.06 -11.92
C SER A 117 2.36 -8.73 -11.43
N ASN A 118 3.22 -7.84 -10.94
CA ASN A 118 2.84 -6.52 -10.45
C ASN A 118 3.47 -5.41 -11.29
N ALA A 119 2.64 -4.71 -12.08
CA ALA A 119 3.09 -3.57 -12.89
C ALA A 119 3.52 -2.34 -12.05
N ASN A 120 3.19 -2.31 -10.75
CA ASN A 120 3.53 -1.20 -9.85
C ASN A 120 4.87 -1.39 -9.14
N ALA A 121 5.62 -2.44 -9.47
CA ALA A 121 6.89 -2.76 -8.82
C ALA A 121 7.94 -3.24 -9.83
N ASP A 122 9.17 -2.84 -9.61
CA ASP A 122 10.32 -3.35 -10.36
C ASP A 122 11.05 -4.40 -9.52
N SER A 123 10.89 -5.67 -9.88
CA SER A 123 11.50 -6.79 -9.16
C SER A 123 13.03 -6.85 -9.22
N ALA A 124 13.67 -6.05 -10.07
CA ALA A 124 15.11 -5.90 -10.09
C ALA A 124 15.64 -5.10 -8.88
N LEU A 125 14.79 -4.29 -8.25
CA LEU A 125 15.19 -3.49 -7.10
C LEU A 125 15.24 -4.33 -5.82
N VAL A 126 16.31 -4.16 -5.04
CA VAL A 126 16.49 -4.86 -3.75
C VAL A 126 15.34 -4.56 -2.77
N THR A 127 14.84 -3.32 -2.75
CA THR A 127 13.70 -2.92 -1.91
C THR A 127 12.44 -3.67 -2.29
N THR A 128 12.17 -3.84 -3.59
CA THR A 128 11.03 -4.62 -4.12
C THR A 128 11.16 -6.10 -3.75
N GLN A 129 12.34 -6.68 -3.90
CA GLN A 129 12.58 -8.09 -3.52
C GLN A 129 12.36 -8.33 -2.03
N LYS A 130 12.80 -7.39 -1.18
CA LYS A 130 12.53 -7.44 0.26
C LYS A 130 11.03 -7.35 0.56
N ALA A 131 10.33 -6.42 -0.06
CA ALA A 131 8.89 -6.23 0.13
C ALA A 131 8.09 -7.46 -0.30
N ILE A 132 8.39 -8.06 -1.46
CA ILE A 132 7.71 -9.27 -1.93
C ILE A 132 7.97 -10.45 -0.98
N THR A 133 9.22 -10.62 -0.51
CA THR A 133 9.55 -11.67 0.46
C THR A 133 8.80 -11.49 1.78
N TYR A 134 8.71 -10.25 2.27
CA TYR A 134 7.96 -9.90 3.48
C TYR A 134 6.45 -10.12 3.32
N ASN A 135 5.88 -9.73 2.20
CA ASN A 135 4.48 -9.95 1.89
C ASN A 135 4.12 -11.43 1.80
N GLU A 136 5.01 -12.28 1.26
CA GLU A 136 4.81 -13.73 1.23
C GLU A 136 4.79 -14.30 2.66
N LEU A 137 5.73 -13.89 3.50
CA LEU A 137 5.77 -14.30 4.91
C LEU A 137 4.48 -13.89 5.63
N ASN A 138 4.07 -12.64 5.52
CA ASN A 138 2.85 -12.13 6.15
C ASN A 138 1.58 -12.82 5.62
N SER A 139 1.55 -13.15 4.33
CA SER A 139 0.45 -13.91 3.73
C SER A 139 0.29 -15.29 4.37
N GLU A 140 1.39 -15.99 4.62
CA GLU A 140 1.37 -17.29 5.28
C GLU A 140 1.03 -17.17 6.78
N LEU A 141 1.49 -16.10 7.45
CA LEU A 141 1.10 -15.80 8.84
C LEU A 141 -0.40 -15.49 8.94
N TYR A 142 -0.93 -14.65 8.04
CA TYR A 142 -2.36 -14.33 7.99
C TYR A 142 -3.20 -15.60 7.80
N LYS A 143 -2.81 -16.44 6.85
CA LYS A 143 -3.46 -17.72 6.59
C LYS A 143 -3.51 -18.60 7.83
N LYS A 144 -2.41 -18.69 8.55
CA LYS A 144 -2.30 -19.55 9.74
C LYS A 144 -3.10 -19.06 10.94
N PHE A 145 -3.15 -17.75 11.16
CA PHE A 145 -3.71 -17.17 12.39
C PHE A 145 -5.13 -16.63 12.25
N PHE A 146 -5.55 -16.31 11.03
CA PHE A 146 -6.83 -15.63 10.78
C PHE A 146 -7.81 -16.41 9.91
N LEU A 147 -7.37 -17.48 9.24
CA LEU A 147 -8.25 -18.34 8.46
C LEU A 147 -8.50 -19.67 9.17
N ASN A 148 -9.75 -20.09 9.16
CA ASN A 148 -10.10 -21.44 9.54
C ASN A 148 -9.91 -22.42 8.37
N ARG A 149 -9.97 -23.73 8.63
CA ARG A 149 -9.73 -24.77 7.61
C ARG A 149 -10.67 -24.69 6.41
N ASN A 150 -11.91 -24.29 6.61
CA ASN A 150 -12.88 -24.19 5.53
C ASN A 150 -12.60 -22.99 4.63
N GLU A 151 -12.23 -21.85 5.21
CA GLU A 151 -11.81 -20.66 4.49
C GLU A 151 -10.51 -20.90 3.72
N GLU A 152 -9.53 -21.56 4.34
CA GLU A 152 -8.27 -21.95 3.69
C GLU A 152 -8.52 -22.88 2.50
N ARG A 153 -9.39 -23.86 2.67
CA ARG A 153 -9.80 -24.76 1.60
C ARG A 153 -10.55 -24.02 0.49
N ALA A 154 -11.52 -23.19 0.84
CA ALA A 154 -12.25 -22.39 -0.13
C ALA A 154 -11.34 -21.48 -0.95
N MET A 155 -10.28 -20.90 -0.34
CA MET A 155 -9.23 -20.17 -1.07
C MET A 155 -8.42 -21.07 -1.99
N SER A 156 -7.99 -22.24 -1.50
CA SER A 156 -7.17 -23.17 -2.30
C SER A 156 -7.95 -23.72 -3.50
N ASP A 157 -9.23 -23.95 -3.32
CA ASP A 157 -10.14 -24.45 -4.34
C ASP A 157 -10.66 -23.32 -5.27
N GLY A 158 -10.28 -22.04 -5.01
CA GLY A 158 -10.61 -20.90 -5.87
C GLY A 158 -12.01 -20.31 -5.67
N TYR A 159 -12.74 -20.71 -4.62
CA TYR A 159 -14.08 -20.16 -4.32
C TYR A 159 -14.03 -18.74 -3.75
N ILE A 160 -12.98 -18.41 -3.00
CA ILE A 160 -12.76 -17.07 -2.45
C ILE A 160 -11.34 -16.58 -2.74
N TYR A 161 -11.19 -15.27 -2.88
CA TYR A 161 -9.91 -14.59 -3.00
C TYR A 161 -9.83 -13.46 -1.98
N ILE A 162 -8.78 -13.46 -1.17
CA ILE A 162 -8.49 -12.38 -0.21
C ILE A 162 -7.38 -11.52 -0.78
N HIS A 163 -7.76 -10.32 -1.24
CA HIS A 163 -6.83 -9.34 -1.80
C HIS A 163 -5.87 -8.81 -0.73
N ASP A 164 -4.62 -8.56 -1.11
CA ASP A 164 -3.58 -7.95 -0.27
C ASP A 164 -3.40 -8.61 1.09
N ARG A 165 -3.50 -9.93 1.13
CA ARG A 165 -3.44 -10.72 2.36
C ARG A 165 -2.17 -10.45 3.17
N GLY A 166 -1.03 -10.26 2.50
CA GLY A 166 0.26 -10.03 3.15
C GLY A 166 0.39 -8.67 3.86
N SER A 167 -0.48 -7.72 3.54
CA SER A 167 -0.43 -6.38 4.15
C SER A 167 -1.49 -6.15 5.22
N ARG A 168 -2.43 -7.09 5.39
CA ARG A 168 -3.56 -6.92 6.33
C ARG A 168 -3.15 -6.89 7.81
N LEU A 169 -1.96 -7.36 8.14
CA LEU A 169 -1.46 -7.37 9.52
C LEU A 169 -0.85 -6.04 9.95
N ASP A 170 -0.34 -5.24 9.02
CA ASP A 170 0.62 -4.19 9.35
C ASP A 170 0.21 -2.79 8.94
N SER A 171 -0.70 -2.62 7.95
CA SER A 171 -0.92 -1.30 7.37
C SER A 171 -2.34 -1.06 6.89
N MET A 172 -2.68 0.23 6.71
CA MET A 172 -3.85 0.64 5.96
C MET A 172 -3.66 0.27 4.49
N ASN A 173 -4.74 -0.20 3.85
CA ASN A 173 -4.69 -0.53 2.45
C ASN A 173 -4.68 0.72 1.57
N CYS A 174 -5.76 1.50 1.56
CA CYS A 174 -5.91 2.70 0.74
C CYS A 174 -6.39 3.88 1.56
N CYS A 175 -6.12 5.10 1.11
CA CYS A 175 -6.67 6.29 1.75
C CYS A 175 -7.06 7.38 0.76
N LEU A 176 -8.04 8.19 1.15
CA LEU A 176 -8.27 9.54 0.65
C LEU A 176 -7.51 10.49 1.58
N PHE A 177 -6.63 11.30 1.02
CA PHE A 177 -5.74 12.14 1.80
C PHE A 177 -6.18 13.60 1.75
N ASP A 178 -6.41 14.17 2.92
CA ASP A 178 -6.79 15.57 3.05
C ASP A 178 -5.58 16.50 3.01
N MET A 179 -5.07 16.70 1.82
CA MET A 179 -3.88 17.52 1.58
C MET A 179 -4.07 18.99 1.96
N PRO A 180 -5.23 19.63 1.67
CA PRO A 180 -5.46 21.02 2.07
C PRO A 180 -5.26 21.25 3.56
N ASN A 181 -5.81 20.36 4.40
CA ASN A 181 -5.69 20.47 5.85
C ASN A 181 -4.27 20.24 6.36
N VAL A 182 -3.51 19.39 5.66
CA VAL A 182 -2.09 19.15 6.00
C VAL A 182 -1.23 20.36 5.68
N LEU A 183 -1.43 21.00 4.54
CA LEU A 183 -0.63 22.14 4.11
C LEU A 183 -0.97 23.43 4.88
N ASN A 184 -2.18 23.54 5.40
CA ASN A 184 -2.65 24.73 6.10
C ASN A 184 -1.89 24.94 7.43
N GLY A 185 -1.16 26.05 7.53
CA GLY A 185 -0.40 26.42 8.73
C GLY A 185 0.91 25.64 8.95
N GLY A 186 1.26 24.73 8.05
CA GLY A 186 2.47 23.90 8.18
C GLY A 186 2.26 22.63 8.99
N PHE A 187 3.25 21.74 8.96
CA PHE A 187 3.19 20.41 9.58
C PHE A 187 4.58 19.84 9.83
N GLN A 188 4.67 18.81 10.67
CA GLN A 188 5.90 18.07 10.91
C GLN A 188 5.89 16.75 10.13
N MET A 189 6.97 16.47 9.41
CA MET A 189 7.19 15.20 8.71
C MET A 189 8.64 14.74 8.91
N GLY A 190 8.81 13.55 9.45
CA GLY A 190 10.12 13.05 9.86
C GLY A 190 10.74 13.92 10.95
N ASN A 191 11.93 14.46 10.70
CA ASN A 191 12.68 15.30 11.62
C ASN A 191 12.56 16.81 11.33
N LEU A 192 11.70 17.20 10.38
CA LEU A 192 11.57 18.56 9.91
C LEU A 192 10.16 19.10 10.11
N GLU A 193 10.09 20.40 10.45
CA GLU A 193 8.86 21.17 10.39
C GLU A 193 8.79 21.87 9.02
N TYR A 194 7.66 21.71 8.36
CA TYR A 194 7.39 22.30 7.06
C TYR A 194 6.43 23.48 7.23
N SER A 195 6.76 24.58 6.61
CA SER A 195 5.85 25.73 6.50
C SER A 195 4.87 25.54 5.34
N GLU A 196 3.76 26.23 5.40
CA GLU A 196 2.85 26.34 4.24
C GLU A 196 3.59 26.88 3.01
N PRO A 197 3.40 26.28 1.81
CA PRO A 197 4.02 26.75 0.58
C PRO A 197 3.67 28.20 0.26
N LYS A 198 4.65 28.96 -0.22
CA LYS A 198 4.45 30.35 -0.64
C LYS A 198 4.36 30.53 -2.15
N THR A 199 4.69 29.49 -2.90
CA THR A 199 4.71 29.49 -4.37
C THR A 199 4.21 28.15 -4.89
N LEU A 200 3.83 28.11 -6.17
CA LEU A 200 3.27 26.95 -6.82
C LEU A 200 4.30 25.82 -6.98
N ASP A 201 5.52 26.14 -7.35
CA ASP A 201 6.63 25.19 -7.51
C ASP A 201 6.93 24.47 -6.18
N VAL A 202 7.03 25.22 -5.08
CA VAL A 202 7.22 24.66 -3.73
C VAL A 202 6.02 23.80 -3.32
N ALA A 203 4.79 24.21 -3.68
CA ALA A 203 3.60 23.41 -3.41
C ALA A 203 3.65 22.04 -4.13
N PHE A 204 4.05 22.02 -5.39
CA PHE A 204 4.24 20.76 -6.13
C PHE A 204 5.26 19.85 -5.48
N ASP A 205 6.41 20.37 -5.10
CA ASP A 205 7.46 19.58 -4.46
C ASP A 205 7.01 19.03 -3.10
N LEU A 206 6.43 19.89 -2.28
CA LEU A 206 6.00 19.49 -0.94
C LEU A 206 4.86 18.45 -0.98
N ILE A 207 3.88 18.63 -1.87
CA ILE A 207 2.80 17.65 -2.06
C ILE A 207 3.36 16.30 -2.53
N ALA A 208 4.37 16.32 -3.41
CA ALA A 208 5.00 15.08 -3.84
C ALA A 208 5.75 14.39 -2.69
N ASP A 209 6.48 15.13 -1.86
CA ASP A 209 7.21 14.57 -0.71
C ASP A 209 6.24 13.99 0.33
N ILE A 210 5.15 14.68 0.62
CA ILE A 210 4.09 14.16 1.50
C ILE A 210 3.49 12.89 0.91
N SER A 211 3.18 12.89 -0.39
CA SER A 211 2.62 11.72 -1.09
C SER A 211 3.54 10.52 -1.04
N MET A 212 4.84 10.71 -1.22
CA MET A 212 5.84 9.65 -1.14
C MET A 212 5.93 9.07 0.29
N ASN A 213 5.92 9.93 1.30
CA ASN A 213 5.95 9.50 2.70
C ASN A 213 4.66 8.80 3.11
N ALA A 214 3.50 9.34 2.75
CA ALA A 214 2.21 8.72 3.03
C ALA A 214 2.08 7.35 2.34
N ALA A 215 2.48 7.25 1.06
CA ALA A 215 2.50 6.01 0.33
C ALA A 215 3.42 4.95 0.97
N ALA A 216 4.52 5.35 1.61
CA ALA A 216 5.40 4.43 2.34
C ALA A 216 4.77 3.87 3.63
N CYS A 217 3.72 4.52 4.16
CA CYS A 217 3.02 4.11 5.38
C CYS A 217 1.75 3.30 5.15
N GLN A 218 1.41 3.02 3.90
CA GLN A 218 0.24 2.26 3.52
C GLN A 218 0.56 1.27 2.40
N TYR A 219 -0.33 0.31 2.16
CA TYR A 219 -0.10 -0.72 1.14
C TYR A 219 -0.73 -0.40 -0.20
N GLY A 220 -1.91 0.21 -0.23
CA GLY A 220 -2.68 0.45 -1.44
C GLY A 220 -2.60 1.88 -1.97
N GLY A 221 -3.68 2.33 -2.59
CA GLY A 221 -3.76 3.60 -3.27
C GLY A 221 -3.82 4.81 -2.34
N PHE A 222 -3.17 5.87 -2.77
CA PHE A 222 -3.17 7.18 -2.15
C PHE A 222 -3.83 8.18 -3.11
N SER A 223 -4.89 8.85 -2.68
CA SER A 223 -5.65 9.74 -3.55
C SER A 223 -5.72 11.16 -3.01
N LEU A 224 -5.45 12.12 -3.90
CA LEU A 224 -5.62 13.53 -3.70
C LEU A 224 -6.87 13.99 -4.46
N SER A 225 -7.84 14.54 -3.76
CA SER A 225 -9.06 15.05 -4.37
C SER A 225 -8.91 16.52 -4.75
N GLU A 226 -9.57 16.92 -5.85
CA GLU A 226 -9.72 18.32 -6.29
C GLU A 226 -8.39 19.08 -6.33
N ILE A 227 -7.38 18.52 -7.03
CA ILE A 227 -6.04 19.12 -7.09
C ILE A 227 -6.02 20.47 -7.81
N ASP A 228 -6.97 20.73 -8.65
CA ASP A 228 -7.22 22.03 -9.27
C ASP A 228 -7.48 23.11 -8.21
N LYS A 229 -8.42 22.86 -7.31
CA LYS A 229 -8.73 23.74 -6.16
C LYS A 229 -7.58 23.78 -5.14
N LEU A 230 -6.90 22.66 -4.93
CA LEU A 230 -5.75 22.58 -4.02
C LEU A 230 -4.60 23.48 -4.47
N LEU A 231 -4.29 23.50 -5.77
CA LEU A 231 -3.14 24.23 -6.32
C LEU A 231 -3.44 25.71 -6.61
N ALA A 232 -4.68 26.06 -6.87
CA ALA A 232 -5.07 27.43 -7.26
C ALA A 232 -4.61 28.53 -6.29
N PRO A 233 -4.70 28.39 -4.95
CA PRO A 233 -4.19 29.40 -4.02
C PRO A 233 -2.68 29.66 -4.13
N TYR A 234 -1.90 28.61 -4.44
CA TYR A 234 -0.46 28.72 -4.62
C TYR A 234 -0.10 29.31 -5.98
N ALA A 235 -0.91 29.04 -7.01
CA ALA A 235 -0.81 29.68 -8.29
C ALA A 235 -1.08 31.18 -8.21
N GLU A 236 -2.08 31.59 -7.42
CA GLU A 236 -2.37 33.00 -7.14
C GLU A 236 -1.19 33.70 -6.43
N LYS A 237 -0.56 33.05 -5.45
CA LYS A 237 0.63 33.56 -4.76
C LYS A 237 1.81 33.73 -5.76
N SER A 238 2.03 32.73 -6.62
CA SER A 238 3.07 32.78 -7.67
C SER A 238 2.77 33.87 -8.70
N TYR A 239 1.51 34.00 -9.13
CA TYR A 239 1.09 35.04 -10.06
C TYR A 239 1.43 36.45 -9.51
N LYS A 240 1.04 36.75 -8.27
CA LYS A 240 1.35 38.03 -7.62
C LYS A 240 2.86 38.29 -7.52
N LYS A 241 3.63 37.24 -7.20
CA LYS A 241 5.10 37.32 -7.17
C LYS A 241 5.66 37.71 -8.54
N TYR A 242 5.27 37.02 -9.60
CA TYR A 242 5.78 37.28 -10.95
C TYR A 242 5.30 38.61 -11.53
N TYR A 243 4.09 39.02 -11.22
CA TYR A 243 3.56 40.32 -11.57
C TYR A 243 4.41 41.44 -10.97
N ASN A 244 4.65 41.39 -9.66
CA ASN A 244 5.47 42.37 -8.95
C ASN A 244 6.94 42.35 -9.41
N GLU A 245 7.49 41.18 -9.71
CA GLU A 245 8.82 41.00 -10.27
C GLU A 245 8.95 41.75 -11.59
N TYR A 246 7.99 41.56 -12.50
CA TYR A 246 8.00 42.27 -13.81
C TYR A 246 7.91 43.77 -13.64
N CYS A 247 6.98 44.26 -12.82
CA CYS A 247 6.85 45.69 -12.53
C CYS A 247 8.16 46.29 -11.98
N SER A 248 8.82 45.56 -11.06
CA SER A 248 10.10 46.01 -10.49
C SER A 248 11.22 46.09 -11.52
N ILE A 249 11.30 45.07 -12.40
CA ILE A 249 12.30 45.07 -13.50
C ILE A 249 12.07 46.22 -14.46
N VAL A 250 10.82 46.45 -14.87
CA VAL A 250 10.50 47.57 -15.79
C VAL A 250 10.76 48.90 -15.14
N TYR A 251 10.45 49.07 -13.85
CA TYR A 251 10.75 50.29 -13.13
C TYR A 251 12.24 50.58 -13.03
N LEU A 252 13.08 49.56 -12.83
CA LEU A 252 14.53 49.71 -12.66
C LEU A 252 15.28 49.90 -14.00
N TYR A 253 14.84 49.25 -15.09
CA TYR A 253 15.62 49.11 -16.31
C TYR A 253 14.86 49.48 -17.60
N GLY A 254 13.55 49.70 -17.50
CA GLY A 254 12.71 49.93 -18.69
C GLY A 254 12.62 51.39 -19.11
N ASN A 255 12.48 51.61 -20.41
CA ASN A 255 12.10 52.88 -20.95
C ASN A 255 10.56 52.95 -21.02
N VAL A 256 9.92 53.65 -20.10
CA VAL A 256 8.50 53.55 -19.75
C VAL A 256 7.56 54.29 -20.71
N ASN A 257 8.10 54.87 -21.81
CA ASN A 257 7.29 55.62 -22.75
C ASN A 257 6.43 54.70 -23.62
N ASN A 258 5.10 54.71 -23.43
CA ASN A 258 4.09 54.03 -24.25
C ASN A 258 3.90 52.47 -24.04
N ILE A 259 4.31 51.92 -22.93
CA ILE A 259 4.05 50.50 -22.61
C ILE A 259 2.94 50.44 -21.56
N ASP A 260 1.89 49.65 -21.85
CA ASP A 260 0.91 49.24 -20.85
C ASP A 260 1.56 48.19 -19.92
N ILE A 261 2.19 48.67 -18.85
CA ILE A 261 3.00 47.87 -17.94
C ILE A 261 2.10 46.80 -17.28
N ASP A 262 0.88 47.13 -16.93
CA ASP A 262 -0.04 46.20 -16.24
C ASP A 262 -0.38 45.01 -17.14
N LYS A 263 -0.73 45.23 -18.40
CA LYS A 263 -0.99 44.15 -19.35
C LYS A 263 0.24 43.27 -19.62
N GLN A 264 1.42 43.91 -19.69
CA GLN A 264 2.66 43.15 -19.91
C GLN A 264 3.03 42.32 -18.67
N ALA A 265 2.87 42.90 -17.48
CA ALA A 265 3.08 42.19 -16.20
C ALA A 265 2.12 41.04 -16.04
N GLU A 266 0.82 41.25 -16.35
CA GLU A 266 -0.18 40.18 -16.33
C GLU A 266 0.21 39.04 -17.28
N ARG A 267 0.54 39.36 -18.54
CA ARG A 267 0.93 38.34 -19.52
C ARG A 267 2.16 37.57 -19.10
N TYR A 268 3.16 38.28 -18.56
CA TYR A 268 4.38 37.66 -18.04
C TYR A 268 4.08 36.72 -16.90
N ALA A 269 3.33 37.17 -15.90
CA ALA A 269 2.99 36.37 -14.72
C ALA A 269 2.18 35.13 -15.07
N LEU A 270 1.19 35.25 -15.95
CA LEU A 270 0.42 34.10 -16.43
C LEU A 270 1.27 33.06 -17.13
N LYS A 271 2.15 33.48 -18.03
CA LYS A 271 3.04 32.59 -18.75
C LYS A 271 4.00 31.86 -17.80
N LYS A 272 4.43 32.53 -16.72
CA LYS A 272 5.27 31.91 -15.69
C LYS A 272 4.50 30.88 -14.89
N VAL A 273 3.28 31.21 -14.44
CA VAL A 273 2.42 30.27 -13.70
C VAL A 273 2.04 29.07 -14.57
N GLU A 274 1.72 29.28 -15.83
CA GLU A 274 1.48 28.19 -16.80
C GLU A 274 2.67 27.22 -16.87
N ARG A 275 3.87 27.78 -16.95
CA ARG A 275 5.11 26.98 -16.95
C ARG A 275 5.33 26.25 -15.63
N ASP A 276 5.04 26.87 -14.48
CA ASP A 276 5.16 26.24 -13.17
C ASP A 276 4.20 25.06 -13.05
N PHE A 277 2.96 25.18 -13.54
CA PHE A 277 2.03 24.05 -13.61
C PHE A 277 2.56 22.92 -14.51
N GLU A 278 3.06 23.27 -15.70
CA GLU A 278 3.58 22.27 -16.63
C GLU A 278 4.76 21.50 -16.03
N GLN A 279 5.74 22.21 -15.45
CA GLN A 279 6.90 21.60 -14.80
C GLN A 279 6.49 20.80 -13.55
N GLY A 280 5.54 21.30 -12.77
CA GLY A 280 5.04 20.63 -11.58
C GLY A 280 4.37 19.29 -11.91
N PHE A 281 3.46 19.26 -12.88
CA PHE A 281 2.82 18.01 -13.30
C PHE A 281 3.80 17.04 -13.96
N GLN A 282 4.74 17.51 -14.78
CA GLN A 282 5.82 16.68 -15.31
C GLN A 282 6.67 16.09 -14.17
N GLY A 283 6.99 16.90 -13.16
CA GLY A 283 7.72 16.49 -11.98
C GLY A 283 6.98 15.39 -11.19
N TRP A 284 5.66 15.51 -11.03
CA TRP A 284 4.84 14.47 -10.39
C TRP A 284 4.84 13.17 -11.21
N GLU A 285 4.67 13.27 -12.52
CA GLU A 285 4.74 12.08 -13.38
C GLU A 285 6.10 11.39 -13.28
N MET A 286 7.19 12.14 -13.24
CA MET A 286 8.54 11.57 -13.06
C MET A 286 8.71 10.94 -11.67
N LYS A 287 8.38 11.67 -10.59
CA LYS A 287 8.56 11.20 -9.22
C LYS A 287 7.73 9.93 -8.94
N PHE A 288 6.46 9.90 -9.37
CA PHE A 288 5.57 8.78 -9.07
C PHE A 288 5.80 7.54 -9.94
N ASN A 289 6.56 7.65 -11.03
CA ASN A 289 6.86 6.50 -11.90
C ASN A 289 8.34 6.07 -11.88
N SER A 290 9.24 6.83 -11.25
CA SER A 290 10.68 6.54 -11.29
C SER A 290 11.28 6.21 -9.93
N VAL A 291 10.63 6.57 -8.84
CA VAL A 291 11.17 6.39 -7.48
C VAL A 291 10.37 5.32 -6.77
N ALA A 292 11.00 4.18 -6.55
CA ALA A 292 10.49 3.20 -5.61
C ALA A 292 10.66 3.74 -4.19
N SER A 293 9.58 3.72 -3.42
CA SER A 293 9.64 3.98 -1.98
C SER A 293 10.48 2.91 -1.28
N SER A 294 10.83 3.13 0.00
CA SER A 294 11.47 2.09 0.83
C SER A 294 10.63 0.80 0.92
N ARG A 295 9.35 0.88 0.60
CA ARG A 295 8.43 -0.24 0.47
C ARG A 295 8.69 -1.11 -0.78
N GLY A 296 9.39 -0.59 -1.79
CA GLY A 296 9.74 -1.32 -3.00
C GLY A 296 8.73 -1.22 -4.14
N ASP A 297 7.66 -0.42 -3.98
CA ASP A 297 6.67 -0.15 -5.02
C ASP A 297 6.74 1.31 -5.46
N TYR A 298 6.23 1.59 -6.66
CA TYR A 298 5.87 2.95 -7.02
C TYR A 298 4.71 3.42 -6.13
N PRO A 299 4.66 4.71 -5.75
CA PRO A 299 3.53 5.24 -5.00
C PRO A 299 2.26 5.15 -5.86
N PHE A 300 1.30 4.34 -5.43
CA PHE A 300 0.05 4.12 -6.15
C PHE A 300 -0.88 5.32 -6.02
N THR A 301 -0.50 6.42 -6.67
CA THR A 301 -1.12 7.73 -6.51
C THR A 301 -2.25 7.92 -7.50
N SER A 302 -3.35 8.52 -7.05
CA SER A 302 -4.45 9.01 -7.89
C SER A 302 -4.72 10.48 -7.56
N ILE A 303 -5.10 11.23 -8.57
CA ILE A 303 -5.52 12.63 -8.44
C ILE A 303 -6.86 12.83 -9.13
N SER A 304 -7.68 13.72 -8.60
CA SER A 304 -8.94 14.09 -9.22
C SER A 304 -9.10 15.59 -9.35
N PHE A 305 -9.81 16.04 -10.38
CA PHE A 305 -10.00 17.44 -10.74
C PHE A 305 -11.20 17.58 -11.70
N GLY A 306 -11.51 18.82 -12.09
CA GLY A 306 -12.49 19.10 -13.15
C GLY A 306 -13.66 19.99 -12.73
N LEU A 307 -13.88 20.22 -11.44
CA LEU A 307 -15.00 21.06 -10.95
C LEU A 307 -14.57 22.51 -10.64
N GLY A 308 -13.31 22.82 -10.74
CA GLY A 308 -12.82 24.17 -10.54
C GLY A 308 -13.20 25.09 -11.70
N THR A 309 -13.74 26.27 -11.40
CA THR A 309 -14.20 27.26 -12.39
C THR A 309 -13.32 28.51 -12.45
N SER A 310 -12.53 28.76 -11.42
CA SER A 310 -11.62 29.91 -11.41
C SER A 310 -10.49 29.75 -12.43
N ARG A 311 -9.86 30.88 -12.79
CA ARG A 311 -8.77 30.95 -13.77
C ARG A 311 -7.66 29.92 -13.52
N PHE A 312 -7.19 29.81 -12.29
CA PHE A 312 -6.09 28.90 -11.97
C PHE A 312 -6.52 27.46 -11.76
N GLU A 313 -7.76 27.23 -11.37
CA GLU A 313 -8.35 25.87 -11.28
C GLU A 313 -8.50 25.26 -12.68
N THR A 314 -9.09 26.01 -13.61
CA THR A 314 -9.22 25.54 -15.00
C THR A 314 -7.85 25.38 -15.68
N MET A 315 -6.92 26.30 -15.41
CA MET A 315 -5.54 26.21 -15.91
C MET A 315 -4.85 24.94 -15.38
N ALA A 316 -4.97 24.63 -14.10
CA ALA A 316 -4.40 23.43 -13.51
C ALA A 316 -4.94 22.15 -14.17
N SER A 317 -6.27 22.06 -14.32
CA SER A 317 -6.94 20.93 -14.96
C SER A 317 -6.50 20.73 -16.41
N SER A 318 -6.52 21.80 -17.22
CA SER A 318 -6.11 21.76 -18.62
C SER A 318 -4.64 21.38 -18.79
N ILE A 319 -3.75 21.96 -18.00
CA ILE A 319 -2.31 21.63 -18.09
C ILE A 319 -2.03 20.21 -17.63
N CYS A 320 -2.71 19.72 -16.59
CA CYS A 320 -2.61 18.32 -16.16
C CYS A 320 -2.96 17.35 -17.30
N LEU A 321 -4.07 17.62 -18.00
CA LEU A 321 -4.50 16.83 -19.16
C LEU A 321 -3.49 16.92 -20.31
N ARG A 322 -2.99 18.14 -20.60
CA ARG A 322 -2.00 18.37 -21.66
C ARG A 322 -0.68 17.63 -21.40
N VAL A 323 -0.17 17.68 -20.18
CA VAL A 323 1.06 16.97 -19.78
C VAL A 323 0.87 15.46 -19.94
N ARG A 324 -0.23 14.89 -19.42
CA ARG A 324 -0.55 13.47 -19.58
C ARG A 324 -0.69 13.06 -21.05
N LYS A 325 -1.38 13.83 -21.84
CA LYS A 325 -1.57 13.59 -23.28
C LYS A 325 -0.25 13.57 -24.05
N ASN A 326 0.69 14.45 -23.68
CA ASN A 326 2.01 14.54 -24.31
C ASN A 326 2.93 13.38 -23.91
N GLY A 327 2.73 12.80 -22.76
CA GLY A 327 3.57 11.72 -22.24
C GLY A 327 4.97 12.15 -21.82
N GLN A 328 5.75 11.21 -21.31
CA GLN A 328 7.13 11.40 -20.86
C GLN A 328 8.11 10.63 -21.76
N GLY A 329 9.33 11.11 -21.85
CA GLY A 329 10.39 10.50 -22.64
C GLY A 329 11.13 11.45 -23.55
N LYS A 330 11.95 10.90 -24.44
CA LYS A 330 12.65 11.68 -25.46
C LYS A 330 11.67 12.16 -26.52
N ASP A 331 11.94 13.29 -27.16
CA ASP A 331 11.04 13.88 -28.19
C ASP A 331 10.68 12.93 -29.32
N SER A 332 11.59 12.02 -29.67
CA SER A 332 11.33 10.96 -30.67
C SER A 332 10.55 9.75 -30.16
N PHE A 333 10.39 9.63 -28.85
CA PHE A 333 9.75 8.47 -28.22
C PHE A 333 9.14 8.86 -26.88
N LYS A 334 7.97 9.49 -26.92
CA LYS A 334 7.16 9.80 -25.76
C LYS A 334 6.08 8.74 -25.56
N HIS A 335 5.85 8.34 -24.33
CA HIS A 335 4.80 7.38 -23.98
C HIS A 335 4.03 7.83 -22.72
N PRO A 336 2.77 7.46 -22.61
CA PRO A 336 1.99 7.73 -21.41
C PRO A 336 2.60 7.05 -20.19
N VAL A 337 2.51 7.70 -19.04
CA VAL A 337 2.93 7.15 -17.75
C VAL A 337 1.72 6.65 -16.96
N LEU A 338 1.97 5.78 -15.99
CA LEU A 338 0.91 5.16 -15.21
C LEU A 338 0.40 6.07 -14.08
N PHE A 339 1.32 6.70 -13.36
CA PHE A 339 1.01 7.51 -12.19
C PHE A 339 1.31 9.00 -12.38
N PRO A 340 0.55 9.87 -11.68
CA PRO A 340 -0.65 9.58 -10.92
C PRO A 340 -1.80 9.14 -11.84
N LYS A 341 -2.69 8.25 -11.40
CA LYS A 341 -3.94 7.98 -12.12
C LYS A 341 -4.82 9.21 -12.07
N LEU A 342 -5.41 9.56 -13.21
CA LEU A 342 -6.27 10.73 -13.33
C LEU A 342 -7.73 10.35 -13.24
N SER A 343 -8.51 11.14 -12.49
CA SER A 343 -9.97 11.06 -12.44
C SER A 343 -10.55 12.44 -12.70
N PHE A 344 -11.47 12.52 -13.65
CA PHE A 344 -12.16 13.74 -14.00
C PHE A 344 -13.56 13.73 -13.41
N PHE A 345 -13.92 14.74 -12.64
CA PHE A 345 -15.27 14.94 -12.17
C PHE A 345 -16.10 15.61 -13.24
N TYR A 346 -17.16 14.94 -13.64
CA TYR A 346 -18.12 15.44 -14.62
C TYR A 346 -19.40 15.93 -13.92
N ASP A 347 -19.73 17.19 -14.13
CA ASP A 347 -21.00 17.80 -13.72
C ASP A 347 -21.70 18.33 -14.98
N GLU A 348 -22.94 17.90 -15.22
CA GLU A 348 -23.72 18.26 -16.39
C GLU A 348 -23.93 19.79 -16.48
N GLU A 349 -24.08 20.46 -15.34
CA GLU A 349 -24.27 21.91 -15.29
C GLU A 349 -23.00 22.70 -15.66
N LEU A 350 -21.84 22.07 -15.61
CA LEU A 350 -20.56 22.70 -15.96
C LEU A 350 -20.02 22.23 -17.32
N HIS A 351 -20.24 20.97 -17.70
CA HIS A 351 -19.49 20.30 -18.76
C HIS A 351 -20.31 19.87 -19.96
N SER A 352 -21.65 19.96 -19.91
CA SER A 352 -22.48 19.61 -21.06
C SER A 352 -22.36 20.65 -22.18
N GLU A 353 -22.93 20.33 -23.35
CA GLU A 353 -22.90 21.19 -24.53
C GLU A 353 -23.42 22.59 -24.22
N GLY A 354 -22.66 23.60 -24.61
CA GLY A 354 -22.96 25.02 -24.36
C GLY A 354 -22.67 25.51 -22.93
N LYS A 355 -22.12 24.69 -22.03
CA LYS A 355 -21.75 25.11 -20.67
C LYS A 355 -20.31 25.65 -20.57
N GLU A 356 -20.03 26.30 -19.47
CA GLU A 356 -18.77 27.04 -19.24
C GLU A 356 -17.51 26.19 -19.40
N LEU A 357 -17.52 24.95 -18.96
CA LEU A 357 -16.38 24.03 -18.97
C LEU A 357 -16.53 22.89 -20.00
N GLU A 358 -17.40 23.01 -21.00
CA GLU A 358 -17.50 22.06 -22.11
C GLU A 358 -16.14 21.83 -22.77
N TRP A 359 -15.39 22.90 -23.01
CA TRP A 359 -14.06 22.86 -23.61
C TRP A 359 -13.07 22.01 -22.79
N LEU A 360 -13.13 22.09 -21.45
CA LEU A 360 -12.25 21.31 -20.56
C LEU A 360 -12.63 19.83 -20.59
N PHE A 361 -13.92 19.50 -20.66
CA PHE A 361 -14.36 18.12 -20.83
C PHE A 361 -13.93 17.55 -22.18
N ASN A 362 -13.97 18.34 -23.25
CA ASN A 362 -13.47 17.93 -24.55
C ASN A 362 -11.96 17.66 -24.53
N GLU A 363 -11.16 18.45 -23.81
CA GLU A 363 -9.74 18.18 -23.56
C GLU A 363 -9.54 16.88 -22.78
N ALA A 364 -10.39 16.59 -21.80
CA ALA A 364 -10.33 15.34 -21.04
C ALA A 364 -10.62 14.13 -21.92
N ILE A 365 -11.63 14.21 -22.80
CA ILE A 365 -11.94 13.15 -23.77
C ILE A 365 -10.75 12.93 -24.73
N GLU A 366 -10.17 14.01 -25.26
CA GLU A 366 -9.00 13.91 -26.13
C GLU A 366 -7.79 13.26 -25.41
N CYS A 367 -7.58 13.60 -24.14
CA CYS A 367 -6.54 12.99 -23.32
C CYS A 367 -6.80 11.49 -23.14
N SER A 368 -8.05 11.11 -22.80
CA SER A 368 -8.44 9.70 -22.63
C SER A 368 -8.23 8.87 -23.89
N SER A 369 -8.50 9.46 -25.06
CA SER A 369 -8.32 8.76 -26.34
C SER A 369 -6.86 8.39 -26.64
N LYS A 370 -5.91 9.13 -26.07
CA LYS A 370 -4.46 8.94 -26.29
C LYS A 370 -3.75 8.23 -25.13
N ALA A 371 -4.12 8.57 -23.90
CA ALA A 371 -3.43 8.13 -22.70
C ALA A 371 -4.25 7.16 -21.82
N MET A 372 -5.47 6.79 -22.24
CA MET A 372 -6.42 5.97 -21.47
C MET A 372 -6.81 6.55 -20.11
N TYR A 373 -6.50 7.78 -19.84
CA TYR A 373 -6.85 8.58 -18.66
C TYR A 373 -7.27 9.98 -19.11
N PRO A 374 -8.14 10.65 -18.34
CA PRO A 374 -8.68 10.30 -17.01
C PRO A 374 -9.80 9.26 -17.05
N ASP A 375 -10.04 8.58 -15.91
CA ASP A 375 -11.32 7.95 -15.59
C ASP A 375 -12.35 9.05 -15.25
N TYR A 376 -13.64 8.81 -15.50
CA TYR A 376 -14.70 9.79 -15.24
C TYR A 376 -15.54 9.42 -14.03
N ILE A 377 -15.85 10.43 -13.20
CA ILE A 377 -16.75 10.32 -12.05
C ILE A 377 -17.88 11.32 -12.26
N SER A 378 -19.11 10.81 -12.49
CA SER A 378 -20.27 11.68 -12.61
C SER A 378 -20.65 12.25 -11.26
N CYS A 379 -20.85 13.57 -11.21
CA CYS A 379 -21.42 14.30 -10.09
C CYS A 379 -22.90 14.58 -10.28
N THR A 380 -23.49 14.20 -11.44
CA THR A 380 -24.91 14.37 -11.79
C THR A 380 -25.55 13.02 -12.07
N GLY A 381 -26.88 12.98 -12.03
CA GLY A 381 -27.68 11.77 -12.20
C GLY A 381 -27.99 11.06 -10.87
N ASP A 382 -28.39 9.79 -10.99
CA ASP A 382 -28.70 8.93 -9.86
C ASP A 382 -27.48 8.09 -9.48
N GLY A 383 -27.18 8.03 -8.19
CA GLY A 383 -26.06 7.24 -7.68
C GLY A 383 -25.47 7.81 -6.40
N TYR A 384 -24.49 7.07 -5.86
CA TYR A 384 -23.89 7.44 -4.57
C TYR A 384 -23.06 8.74 -4.66
N ALA A 385 -22.15 8.86 -5.62
CA ALA A 385 -21.32 10.05 -5.78
C ALA A 385 -22.15 11.31 -6.08
N PRO A 386 -23.12 11.31 -7.02
CA PRO A 386 -24.04 12.42 -7.22
C PRO A 386 -24.84 12.81 -5.97
N SER A 387 -25.33 11.81 -5.21
CA SER A 387 -26.12 12.08 -4.00
C SER A 387 -25.31 12.81 -2.91
N ILE A 388 -24.05 12.41 -2.71
CA ILE A 388 -23.13 13.06 -1.78
C ILE A 388 -22.77 14.47 -2.27
N TYR A 389 -22.46 14.61 -3.55
CA TYR A 389 -22.15 15.92 -4.13
C TYR A 389 -23.32 16.89 -4.00
N LYS A 390 -24.54 16.45 -4.33
CA LYS A 390 -25.76 17.25 -4.19
C LYS A 390 -26.07 17.63 -2.73
N LYS A 391 -25.86 16.70 -1.79
CA LYS A 391 -26.22 16.92 -0.39
C LYS A 391 -25.18 17.76 0.37
N TYR A 392 -23.91 17.56 0.11
CA TYR A 392 -22.81 18.12 0.91
C TYR A 392 -21.89 19.07 0.13
N GLY A 393 -22.04 19.19 -1.18
CA GLY A 393 -21.09 19.93 -2.03
C GLY A 393 -19.68 19.33 -2.04
N LYS A 394 -19.56 18.05 -1.65
CA LYS A 394 -18.28 17.34 -1.55
C LYS A 394 -18.18 16.24 -2.59
N THR A 395 -17.00 16.08 -3.13
CA THR A 395 -16.72 15.03 -4.09
C THR A 395 -16.23 13.76 -3.42
N ILE A 396 -16.49 12.62 -4.05
CA ILE A 396 -15.91 11.34 -3.67
C ILE A 396 -14.88 10.97 -4.72
N SER A 397 -13.61 11.10 -4.36
CA SER A 397 -12.52 10.63 -5.20
C SER A 397 -12.36 9.12 -5.10
N ARG A 398 -11.90 8.50 -6.19
CA ARG A 398 -11.55 7.08 -6.18
C ARG A 398 -10.20 6.87 -5.52
N MET A 399 -10.10 5.77 -4.80
CA MET A 399 -8.84 5.32 -4.24
C MET A 399 -8.21 4.32 -5.20
N GLY A 400 -7.12 4.71 -5.84
CA GLY A 400 -6.24 3.83 -6.61
C GLY A 400 -6.88 2.89 -7.64
N CYS A 401 -7.86 2.10 -7.25
CA CYS A 401 -8.44 1.00 -8.01
C CYS A 401 -9.96 1.08 -8.23
N ARG A 402 -10.53 2.26 -8.40
CA ARG A 402 -11.99 2.46 -8.60
C ARG A 402 -12.86 2.11 -7.37
N ALA A 403 -12.26 1.82 -6.23
CA ALA A 403 -12.99 1.70 -4.99
C ALA A 403 -13.32 3.09 -4.46
N ASN A 404 -14.56 3.30 -4.05
CA ASN A 404 -14.97 4.50 -3.33
C ASN A 404 -15.06 4.14 -1.85
N LEU A 405 -14.42 4.93 -0.98
CA LEU A 405 -14.74 4.86 0.43
C LEU A 405 -16.07 5.57 0.66
N SER A 406 -16.94 4.91 1.39
CA SER A 406 -18.12 5.57 1.93
C SER A 406 -17.64 6.59 2.95
N PRO A 407 -17.84 7.87 2.71
CA PRO A 407 -17.39 8.84 3.67
C PRO A 407 -18.22 8.78 4.93
N TRP A 408 -17.62 9.21 5.98
CA TRP A 408 -18.15 9.50 7.28
C TRP A 408 -19.36 10.44 7.27
N TYR A 409 -19.67 11.12 6.18
CA TYR A 409 -20.77 12.07 6.03
C TYR A 409 -22.13 11.54 6.45
N GLU A 410 -22.37 10.25 6.26
CA GLU A 410 -23.68 9.67 6.58
C GLU A 410 -23.77 9.08 8.00
N LYS A 411 -22.65 8.71 8.60
CA LYS A 411 -22.61 7.94 9.84
C LYS A 411 -21.62 8.47 10.88
N GLY A 412 -21.15 9.70 10.73
CA GLY A 412 -20.10 10.22 11.58
C GLY A 412 -18.73 9.52 11.39
N GLY A 413 -18.64 8.53 10.52
CA GLY A 413 -17.41 7.89 10.06
C GLY A 413 -16.51 7.27 11.12
N MET A 414 -15.26 7.01 10.74
CA MET A 414 -14.23 6.55 11.67
C MET A 414 -13.55 7.68 12.44
N PHE A 415 -13.84 8.92 12.10
CA PHE A 415 -13.29 10.12 12.76
C PHE A 415 -14.41 10.95 13.33
N PRO A 416 -14.19 11.66 14.44
CA PRO A 416 -15.14 12.62 14.92
C PRO A 416 -15.42 13.64 13.83
N VAL A 417 -16.67 14.02 13.70
CA VAL A 417 -17.13 15.07 12.81
C VAL A 417 -17.55 16.27 13.62
N ASP A 418 -17.46 17.45 13.03
CA ASP A 418 -18.01 18.67 13.60
C ASP A 418 -19.54 18.77 13.42
N GLU A 419 -20.13 19.85 13.84
CA GLU A 419 -21.57 20.11 13.72
C GLU A 419 -22.10 20.16 12.27
N ASN A 420 -21.19 20.22 11.27
CA ASN A 420 -21.51 20.25 9.85
C ASN A 420 -21.19 18.90 9.17
N ASP A 421 -21.03 17.82 9.94
CA ASP A 421 -20.58 16.52 9.45
C ASP A 421 -19.19 16.55 8.76
N ALA A 422 -18.40 17.61 8.97
CA ALA A 422 -17.04 17.67 8.45
C ALA A 422 -16.07 16.96 9.41
N PRO A 423 -15.16 16.14 8.91
CA PRO A 423 -14.24 15.41 9.76
C PRO A 423 -13.27 16.35 10.49
N ILE A 424 -13.18 16.15 11.78
CA ILE A 424 -12.18 16.84 12.61
C ILE A 424 -10.87 16.10 12.48
N TYR A 425 -10.00 16.63 11.63
CA TYR A 425 -8.65 16.09 11.49
C TYR A 425 -7.72 16.74 12.49
N GLU A 426 -7.67 16.48 13.70
CA GLU A 426 -6.71 17.02 14.63
C GLU A 426 -5.25 16.87 14.12
N GLY A 427 -4.97 17.30 12.97
CA GLY A 427 -3.64 17.35 12.39
C GLY A 427 -2.98 15.99 12.14
N ARG A 428 -3.80 15.03 11.66
CA ARG A 428 -3.49 13.80 11.93
C ARG A 428 -2.93 12.72 11.28
N LEU A 429 -3.09 12.56 10.03
CA LEU A 429 -2.36 11.53 9.30
C LEU A 429 -0.88 11.86 9.29
N THR A 430 -0.55 13.10 8.98
CA THR A 430 0.85 13.53 9.03
C THR A 430 1.40 13.63 10.43
N SER A 431 0.64 14.09 11.42
CA SER A 431 1.15 14.11 12.78
C SER A 431 1.33 12.71 13.40
N LYS A 432 0.54 11.72 12.97
CA LYS A 432 0.82 10.31 13.31
C LYS A 432 1.99 9.75 12.54
N LEU A 433 2.18 10.15 11.30
CA LEU A 433 3.36 9.80 10.51
C LEU A 433 4.62 10.49 11.02
N SER A 434 4.49 11.67 11.60
CA SER A 434 5.60 12.46 12.12
C SER A 434 5.94 12.23 13.59
N ARG A 435 5.02 11.71 14.39
CA ARG A 435 5.22 11.51 15.84
C ARG A 435 5.57 10.08 16.23
N ARG A 436 5.79 9.22 15.29
CA ARG A 436 6.25 7.85 15.48
C ARG A 436 7.42 7.54 14.57
#